data_f18e051c735748fce07fe7483dcf5576
#
_entry.id   f18e051c735748fce07fe7483dcf5576
#
_cell.length_a   1.000
_cell.length_b   1.000
_cell.length_c   1.000
_cell.angle_alpha   90.00
_cell.angle_beta   90.00
_cell.angle_gamma   90.00
#
_symmetry.space_group_name_H-M   'P 1'
#
loop_
_entity.id
_entity.type
_entity.pdbx_description
1 polymer ?
#
loop_
_entity_poly.entity_id
_entity_poly.type
_entity_poly.pdbx_seq_one_letter_code
_entity_poly.pdbx_strand_id
1 'polypeptide(L)'
;MQENIHQWIADYTEGSISREDFKRLEAWIGQTSENKAIFEDSLRVYREAHGIGFMDRMDRERSWKVLERKLKRRDRVRMIRVMAAASVLLAVMIGTWLFLPVKQRTMVIPVAEVIPGNASVILHMADGKSVNLKNEEALGLVEKDGTEITKDTASALVYHVNEKVAKSVLHTVEVPVGGEFDLTLADGTRVWLNSDAKFGFPTYFSGETREVYVEGEAYFVVSKDAEHPFIVHTGGARVKVLGTEFNLWAYPEGRVVTTLAKGKVEVADGTCKVCLQPGEQAVYNKSVNNIEVRKVDAALYSSWLKGVFEFEN
;
A
#
# COMPACT_ATOMS: atom_id res chain seq x y z
N MET A 1 16.88 -5.07 -27.35
CA MET A 1 15.54 -4.77 -26.80
C MET A 1 15.25 -5.50 -25.48
N GLN A 2 15.67 -6.75 -25.30
CA GLN A 2 15.50 -7.50 -24.04
C GLN A 2 16.37 -7.00 -22.87
N GLU A 3 17.53 -6.38 -23.11
CA GLU A 3 18.42 -5.89 -22.05
C GLU A 3 17.83 -4.74 -21.22
N ASN A 4 16.96 -3.92 -21.80
CA ASN A 4 16.41 -2.75 -21.11
C ASN A 4 15.20 -3.08 -20.23
N ILE A 5 14.48 -4.18 -20.48
CA ILE A 5 13.23 -4.52 -19.77
C ILE A 5 13.51 -4.85 -18.29
N HIS A 6 14.55 -5.61 -18.00
CA HIS A 6 14.92 -5.92 -16.62
C HIS A 6 15.37 -4.68 -15.84
N GLN A 7 16.01 -3.73 -16.53
CA GLN A 7 16.38 -2.46 -15.94
C GLN A 7 15.12 -1.64 -15.62
N TRP A 8 14.14 -1.56 -16.54
CA TRP A 8 12.89 -0.83 -16.29
C TRP A 8 12.07 -1.44 -15.16
N ILE A 9 12.02 -2.78 -15.04
CA ILE A 9 11.36 -3.46 -13.92
C ILE A 9 12.09 -3.16 -12.59
N ALA A 10 13.42 -3.14 -12.59
CA ALA A 10 14.22 -2.79 -11.43
C ALA A 10 13.98 -1.34 -11.01
N ASP A 11 14.05 -0.41 -11.96
CA ASP A 11 13.82 1.03 -11.71
C ASP A 11 12.38 1.30 -11.24
N TYR A 12 11.41 0.53 -11.75
CA TYR A 12 10.01 0.59 -11.30
C TYR A 12 9.87 0.14 -9.85
N THR A 13 10.49 -1.00 -9.48
CA THR A 13 10.43 -1.53 -8.10
C THR A 13 11.19 -0.64 -7.11
N GLU A 14 12.24 0.05 -7.56
CA GLU A 14 12.99 1.04 -6.77
C GLU A 14 12.33 2.43 -6.77
N GLY A 15 11.27 2.65 -7.58
CA GLY A 15 10.60 3.94 -7.75
C GLY A 15 11.48 5.01 -8.38
N SER A 16 12.51 4.60 -9.14
CA SER A 16 13.46 5.47 -9.82
C SER A 16 13.23 5.55 -11.33
N ILE A 17 12.17 4.90 -11.83
CA ILE A 17 11.86 4.83 -13.26
C ILE A 17 11.53 6.21 -13.84
N SER A 18 12.10 6.51 -15.04
CA SER A 18 11.75 7.73 -15.76
C SER A 18 10.34 7.63 -16.38
N ARG A 19 9.68 8.77 -16.59
CA ARG A 19 8.35 8.82 -17.24
C ARG A 19 8.33 8.18 -18.63
N GLU A 20 9.43 8.27 -19.36
CA GLU A 20 9.55 7.71 -20.70
C GLU A 20 9.73 6.19 -20.67
N ASP A 21 10.53 5.69 -19.73
CA ASP A 21 10.77 4.26 -19.56
C ASP A 21 9.56 3.55 -18.94
N PHE A 22 8.79 4.24 -18.10
CA PHE A 22 7.52 3.73 -17.59
C PHE A 22 6.52 3.49 -18.73
N LYS A 23 6.37 4.43 -19.68
CA LYS A 23 5.50 4.23 -20.85
C LYS A 23 5.94 3.05 -21.72
N ARG A 24 7.26 2.86 -21.86
CA ARG A 24 7.82 1.72 -22.61
C ARG A 24 7.56 0.40 -21.87
N LEU A 25 7.68 0.38 -20.57
CA LEU A 25 7.38 -0.78 -19.73
C LEU A 25 5.88 -1.14 -19.79
N GLU A 26 4.99 -0.16 -19.68
CA GLU A 26 3.54 -0.34 -19.79
C GLU A 26 3.15 -0.90 -21.17
N ALA A 27 3.69 -0.32 -22.24
CA ALA A 27 3.47 -0.83 -23.59
C ALA A 27 3.96 -2.26 -23.76
N TRP A 28 5.11 -2.62 -23.18
CA TRP A 28 5.64 -3.97 -23.22
C TRP A 28 4.78 -4.97 -22.44
N ILE A 29 4.29 -4.61 -21.24
CA ILE A 29 3.37 -5.45 -20.44
C ILE A 29 2.08 -5.72 -21.22
N GLY A 30 1.57 -4.72 -21.94
CA GLY A 30 0.34 -4.83 -22.72
C GLY A 30 0.45 -5.66 -24.01
N GLN A 31 1.67 -6.01 -24.48
CA GLN A 31 1.88 -6.74 -25.73
C GLN A 31 1.46 -8.21 -25.66
N THR A 32 1.76 -8.89 -24.55
CA THR A 32 1.43 -10.31 -24.39
C THR A 32 1.10 -10.65 -22.94
N SER A 33 0.29 -11.70 -22.74
CA SER A 33 0.03 -12.26 -21.41
C SER A 33 1.28 -12.81 -20.73
N GLU A 34 2.27 -13.21 -21.50
CA GLU A 34 3.56 -13.72 -21.03
C GLU A 34 4.41 -12.59 -20.42
N ASN A 35 4.46 -11.42 -21.08
CA ASN A 35 5.14 -10.23 -20.57
C ASN A 35 4.54 -9.78 -19.23
N LYS A 36 3.21 -9.82 -19.12
CA LYS A 36 2.51 -9.52 -17.89
C LYS A 36 2.88 -10.50 -16.76
N ALA A 37 2.92 -11.79 -17.06
CA ALA A 37 3.32 -12.82 -16.10
C ALA A 37 4.78 -12.64 -15.62
N ILE A 38 5.69 -12.28 -16.52
CA ILE A 38 7.10 -12.00 -16.19
C ILE A 38 7.18 -10.79 -15.24
N PHE A 39 6.41 -9.75 -15.50
CA PHE A 39 6.36 -8.55 -14.65
C PHE A 39 5.82 -8.88 -13.25
N GLU A 40 4.68 -9.59 -13.16
CA GLU A 40 4.07 -10.00 -11.90
C GLU A 40 4.99 -10.92 -11.07
N ASP A 41 5.69 -11.85 -11.72
CA ASP A 41 6.66 -12.73 -11.07
C ASP A 41 7.87 -11.96 -10.55
N SER A 42 8.34 -10.96 -11.30
CA SER A 42 9.42 -10.07 -10.85
C SER A 42 9.02 -9.24 -9.63
N LEU A 43 7.79 -8.73 -9.59
CA LEU A 43 7.25 -8.01 -8.43
C LEU A 43 7.09 -8.93 -7.21
N ARG A 44 6.71 -10.19 -7.42
CA ARG A 44 6.61 -11.19 -6.33
C ARG A 44 7.99 -11.47 -5.74
N VAL A 45 8.98 -11.72 -6.58
CA VAL A 45 10.37 -11.98 -6.15
C VAL A 45 10.93 -10.77 -5.39
N TYR A 46 10.65 -9.55 -5.86
CA TYR A 46 11.07 -8.33 -5.18
C TYR A 46 10.43 -8.20 -3.78
N ARG A 47 9.14 -8.47 -3.64
CA ARG A 47 8.44 -8.46 -2.35
C ARG A 47 8.95 -9.52 -1.38
N GLU A 48 9.17 -10.74 -1.85
CA GLU A 48 9.73 -11.84 -1.04
C GLU A 48 11.16 -11.54 -0.59
N ALA A 49 11.97 -10.89 -1.44
CA ALA A 49 13.34 -10.49 -1.10
C ALA A 49 13.40 -9.35 -0.07
N HIS A 50 12.45 -8.42 -0.08
CA HIS A 50 12.38 -7.32 0.88
C HIS A 50 11.77 -7.75 2.23
N GLY A 51 10.92 -8.77 2.25
CA GLY A 51 10.34 -9.33 3.48
C GLY A 51 11.33 -10.13 4.34
N ILE A 52 12.47 -10.52 3.78
CA ILE A 52 13.52 -11.26 4.49
C ILE A 52 14.73 -10.34 4.58
N GLY A 53 14.93 -9.60 5.64
CA GLY A 53 16.03 -8.64 5.89
C GLY A 53 17.46 -9.14 5.57
N PHE A 54 17.69 -9.69 4.38
CA PHE A 54 18.89 -10.41 3.97
C PHE A 54 19.66 -9.77 2.80
N MET A 55 19.32 -8.55 2.33
CA MET A 55 19.86 -8.01 1.08
C MET A 55 21.03 -7.03 1.20
N ASP A 56 21.76 -7.00 2.28
CA ASP A 56 22.93 -6.08 2.38
C ASP A 56 24.26 -6.64 1.83
N ARG A 57 24.26 -7.81 1.21
CA ARG A 57 25.50 -8.44 0.66
C ARG A 57 25.32 -9.29 -0.59
N MET A 58 24.39 -9.02 -1.49
CA MET A 58 24.37 -9.75 -2.76
C MET A 58 24.93 -8.91 -3.91
N ASP A 59 26.17 -9.25 -4.28
CA ASP A 59 26.81 -8.80 -5.51
C ASP A 59 25.90 -9.13 -6.72
N ARG A 60 25.30 -8.09 -7.29
CA ARG A 60 24.31 -8.15 -8.38
C ARG A 60 24.83 -8.96 -9.57
N GLU A 61 26.09 -8.84 -9.90
CA GLU A 61 26.73 -9.57 -10.99
C GLU A 61 26.93 -11.08 -10.71
N ARG A 62 27.22 -11.45 -9.48
CA ARG A 62 27.39 -12.86 -9.10
C ARG A 62 26.06 -13.62 -9.13
N SER A 63 25.01 -13.01 -8.62
CA SER A 63 23.67 -13.62 -8.61
C SER A 63 23.13 -13.83 -10.02
N TRP A 64 23.34 -12.86 -10.91
CA TRP A 64 22.95 -12.96 -12.31
C TRP A 64 23.72 -14.05 -13.05
N LYS A 65 25.03 -14.13 -12.91
CA LYS A 65 25.87 -15.19 -13.53
C LYS A 65 25.54 -16.60 -13.02
N VAL A 66 25.04 -16.74 -11.80
CA VAL A 66 24.58 -18.03 -11.27
C VAL A 66 23.23 -18.42 -11.87
N LEU A 67 22.32 -17.48 -12.00
CA LEU A 67 21.00 -17.70 -12.62
C LEU A 67 21.13 -18.03 -14.10
N GLU A 68 21.93 -17.28 -14.83
CA GLU A 68 22.19 -17.49 -16.25
C GLU A 68 22.87 -18.84 -16.53
N ARG A 69 23.80 -19.29 -15.69
CA ARG A 69 24.40 -20.61 -15.77
C ARG A 69 23.43 -21.75 -15.50
N LYS A 70 22.51 -21.58 -14.52
CA LYS A 70 21.47 -22.58 -14.24
C LYS A 70 20.45 -22.69 -15.38
N LEU A 71 20.08 -21.59 -16.00
CA LEU A 71 19.19 -21.56 -17.16
C LEU A 71 19.84 -22.22 -18.39
N LYS A 72 21.05 -21.82 -18.75
CA LYS A 72 21.76 -22.37 -19.95
C LYS A 72 22.12 -23.86 -19.85
N ARG A 73 22.36 -24.38 -18.64
CA ARG A 73 22.75 -25.81 -18.49
C ARG A 73 21.56 -26.76 -18.53
N ARG A 74 20.35 -26.28 -18.21
CA ARG A 74 19.12 -27.10 -18.20
C ARG A 74 18.51 -27.26 -19.59
N ASP A 75 18.75 -26.31 -20.49
CA ASP A 75 18.09 -26.26 -21.77
C ASP A 75 18.73 -27.16 -22.85
N ARG A 76 20.02 -27.32 -22.87
CA ARG A 76 20.69 -28.14 -23.94
C ARG A 76 20.38 -29.64 -23.88
N VAL A 77 20.29 -30.20 -22.69
CA VAL A 77 20.04 -31.66 -22.56
C VAL A 77 18.55 -31.99 -22.64
N ARG A 78 17.68 -31.05 -22.21
CA ARG A 78 16.23 -31.19 -22.37
C ARG A 78 15.76 -31.00 -23.79
N MET A 79 16.34 -30.06 -24.55
CA MET A 79 15.94 -29.79 -25.94
C MET A 79 16.11 -31.01 -26.84
N ILE A 80 17.19 -31.77 -26.72
CA ILE A 80 17.45 -32.95 -27.58
C ILE A 80 16.47 -34.08 -27.25
N ARG A 81 16.09 -34.29 -25.98
CA ARG A 81 15.12 -35.34 -25.61
C ARG A 81 13.66 -34.94 -25.88
N VAL A 82 13.34 -33.65 -25.80
CA VAL A 82 12.02 -33.13 -26.09
C VAL A 82 11.71 -33.14 -27.58
N MET A 83 12.67 -32.84 -28.43
CA MET A 83 12.50 -32.89 -29.90
C MET A 83 12.24 -34.31 -30.45
N ALA A 84 12.84 -35.32 -29.83
CA ALA A 84 12.59 -36.72 -30.24
C ALA A 84 11.24 -37.26 -29.75
N ALA A 85 10.73 -36.78 -28.59
CA ALA A 85 9.40 -37.16 -28.09
C ALA A 85 8.26 -36.35 -28.74
N ALA A 86 8.54 -35.12 -29.17
CA ALA A 86 7.55 -34.23 -29.78
C ALA A 86 7.07 -34.74 -31.16
N SER A 87 7.92 -35.39 -31.95
CA SER A 87 7.54 -35.92 -33.27
C SER A 87 6.55 -37.10 -33.18
N VAL A 88 6.65 -37.93 -32.14
CA VAL A 88 5.71 -39.05 -31.93
C VAL A 88 4.39 -38.55 -31.37
N LEU A 89 4.44 -37.59 -30.44
CA LEU A 89 3.22 -36.99 -29.89
C LEU A 89 2.45 -36.12 -30.89
N LEU A 90 3.14 -35.48 -31.83
CA LEU A 90 2.52 -34.69 -32.90
C LEU A 90 1.73 -35.60 -33.89
N ALA A 91 2.26 -36.75 -34.23
CA ALA A 91 1.58 -37.72 -35.08
C ALA A 91 0.34 -38.35 -34.43
N VAL A 92 0.38 -38.58 -33.10
CA VAL A 92 -0.79 -39.07 -32.33
C VAL A 92 -1.83 -37.97 -32.14
N MET A 93 -1.39 -36.73 -31.93
CA MET A 93 -2.31 -35.58 -31.76
C MET A 93 -3.05 -35.24 -33.07
N ILE A 94 -2.38 -35.30 -34.21
CA ILE A 94 -3.03 -35.07 -35.51
C ILE A 94 -4.05 -36.18 -35.81
N GLY A 95 -3.73 -37.42 -35.44
CA GLY A 95 -4.66 -38.56 -35.60
C GLY A 95 -5.91 -38.46 -34.70
N THR A 96 -5.76 -37.98 -33.46
CA THR A 96 -6.91 -37.81 -32.55
C THR A 96 -7.73 -36.57 -32.86
N TRP A 97 -7.11 -35.50 -33.41
CA TRP A 97 -7.82 -34.28 -33.77
C TRP A 97 -8.79 -34.44 -34.95
N LEU A 98 -8.50 -35.40 -35.85
CA LEU A 98 -9.36 -35.71 -37.01
C LEU A 98 -10.60 -36.54 -36.67
N PHE A 99 -10.63 -37.20 -35.50
CA PHE A 99 -11.70 -38.15 -35.15
C PHE A 99 -12.54 -37.84 -33.93
N LEU A 100 -12.19 -36.81 -33.15
CA LEU A 100 -12.97 -36.41 -31.96
C LEU A 100 -13.64 -35.05 -32.17
N PRO A 101 -14.98 -34.95 -32.08
CA PRO A 101 -15.64 -33.66 -32.08
C PRO A 101 -15.17 -32.91 -30.81
N VAL A 102 -14.36 -31.88 -30.99
CA VAL A 102 -13.98 -30.99 -29.91
C VAL A 102 -15.22 -30.22 -29.45
N LYS A 103 -15.87 -30.77 -28.45
CA LYS A 103 -16.85 -30.00 -27.68
C LYS A 103 -16.11 -28.87 -26.97
N GLN A 104 -16.15 -27.69 -27.56
CA GLN A 104 -15.65 -26.50 -26.90
C GLN A 104 -16.38 -26.33 -25.56
N ARG A 105 -15.80 -26.88 -24.49
CA ARG A 105 -16.08 -26.38 -23.16
C ARG A 105 -15.39 -25.02 -23.09
N THR A 106 -16.14 -23.96 -23.29
CA THR A 106 -15.79 -22.69 -22.73
C THR A 106 -15.60 -22.95 -21.22
N MET A 107 -14.35 -23.13 -20.80
CA MET A 107 -14.01 -22.88 -19.40
C MET A 107 -14.32 -21.40 -19.22
N VAL A 108 -15.51 -21.10 -18.72
CA VAL A 108 -15.71 -19.90 -17.96
C VAL A 108 -14.80 -20.11 -16.74
N ILE A 109 -13.56 -19.60 -16.82
CA ILE A 109 -12.77 -19.36 -15.62
C ILE A 109 -13.69 -18.44 -14.84
N PRO A 110 -14.25 -18.87 -13.68
CA PRO A 110 -14.93 -17.91 -12.85
C PRO A 110 -13.86 -16.83 -12.63
N VAL A 111 -14.07 -15.64 -13.19
CA VAL A 111 -13.41 -14.45 -12.67
C VAL A 111 -13.70 -14.60 -11.19
N ALA A 112 -12.66 -14.87 -10.41
CA ALA A 112 -12.80 -14.84 -8.97
C ALA A 112 -13.42 -13.48 -8.74
N GLU A 113 -14.71 -13.49 -8.43
CA GLU A 113 -15.40 -12.32 -7.96
C GLU A 113 -14.49 -11.84 -6.85
N VAL A 114 -13.80 -10.73 -7.06
CA VAL A 114 -13.09 -10.05 -6.00
C VAL A 114 -14.21 -9.64 -5.08
N ILE A 115 -14.60 -10.57 -4.23
CA ILE A 115 -15.48 -10.29 -3.12
C ILE A 115 -14.71 -9.24 -2.37
N PRO A 116 -15.20 -7.98 -2.33
CA PRO A 116 -14.59 -6.94 -1.53
C PRO A 116 -14.44 -7.59 -0.16
N GLY A 117 -13.19 -7.74 0.27
CA GLY A 117 -12.81 -8.68 1.31
C GLY A 117 -13.77 -8.59 2.47
N ASN A 118 -14.18 -9.72 2.97
CA ASN A 118 -14.96 -9.79 4.22
C ASN A 118 -14.06 -9.36 5.39
N ALA A 119 -13.28 -8.35 5.12
CA ALA A 119 -12.20 -7.77 5.88
C ALA A 119 -12.82 -7.09 7.09
N SER A 120 -12.62 -7.69 8.24
CA SER A 120 -13.12 -7.17 9.50
C SER A 120 -12.11 -6.19 10.06
N VAL A 121 -12.45 -4.90 10.05
CA VAL A 121 -11.68 -3.87 10.74
C VAL A 121 -11.75 -4.09 12.25
N ILE A 122 -10.62 -4.09 12.92
CA ILE A 122 -10.51 -4.39 14.34
C ILE A 122 -10.11 -3.12 15.09
N LEU A 123 -10.88 -2.76 16.10
CA LEU A 123 -10.52 -1.74 17.08
C LEU A 123 -9.92 -2.43 18.31
N HIS A 124 -8.66 -2.13 18.60
CA HIS A 124 -7.99 -2.53 19.84
C HIS A 124 -8.12 -1.40 20.86
N MET A 125 -8.79 -1.69 21.96
CA MET A 125 -9.02 -0.78 23.06
C MET A 125 -7.90 -0.86 24.09
N ALA A 126 -7.75 0.20 24.89
CA ALA A 126 -6.71 0.28 25.92
C ALA A 126 -6.85 -0.77 27.05
N ASP A 127 -8.03 -1.32 27.24
CA ASP A 127 -8.28 -2.41 28.22
C ASP A 127 -7.88 -3.81 27.71
N GLY A 128 -7.33 -3.89 26.48
CA GLY A 128 -6.92 -5.12 25.81
C GLY A 128 -8.04 -5.83 25.05
N LYS A 129 -9.26 -5.28 25.04
CA LYS A 129 -10.33 -5.83 24.21
C LYS A 129 -10.12 -5.46 22.75
N SER A 130 -10.55 -6.37 21.87
CA SER A 130 -10.59 -6.16 20.43
C SER A 130 -12.03 -6.28 19.96
N VAL A 131 -12.49 -5.26 19.25
CA VAL A 131 -13.87 -5.16 18.75
C VAL A 131 -13.83 -5.20 17.22
N ASN A 132 -14.62 -6.12 16.64
CA ASN A 132 -14.81 -6.18 15.20
C ASN A 132 -15.85 -5.17 14.76
N LEU A 133 -15.42 -4.12 14.10
CA LEU A 133 -16.28 -2.99 13.72
C LEU A 133 -17.28 -3.31 12.61
N LYS A 134 -17.10 -4.42 11.88
CA LYS A 134 -18.02 -4.80 10.81
C LYS A 134 -19.30 -5.48 11.32
N ASN A 135 -19.19 -6.21 12.42
CA ASN A 135 -20.28 -7.08 12.91
C ASN A 135 -21.22 -6.37 13.90
N GLU A 136 -20.91 -5.14 14.32
CA GLU A 136 -21.71 -4.41 15.31
C GLU A 136 -22.46 -3.27 14.62
N GLU A 137 -23.78 -3.46 14.42
CA GLU A 137 -24.67 -2.48 13.77
C GLU A 137 -24.93 -1.22 14.62
N ALA A 138 -24.70 -1.29 15.93
CA ALA A 138 -24.83 -0.16 16.84
C ALA A 138 -23.72 -0.22 17.90
N LEU A 139 -22.60 0.42 17.61
CA LEU A 139 -21.52 0.53 18.56
C LEU A 139 -21.88 1.66 19.58
N GLY A 140 -22.28 1.27 20.76
CA GLY A 140 -22.42 2.17 21.92
C GLY A 140 -21.42 1.74 22.99
N LEU A 141 -20.10 1.82 22.67
CA LEU A 141 -19.06 1.46 23.63
C LEU A 141 -18.75 2.66 24.51
N VAL A 142 -18.59 2.40 25.79
CA VAL A 142 -18.11 3.41 26.75
C VAL A 142 -16.78 2.92 27.30
N GLU A 143 -15.73 3.69 27.08
CA GLU A 143 -14.41 3.43 27.66
C GLU A 143 -14.39 3.69 29.17
N LYS A 144 -13.34 3.13 29.83
CA LYS A 144 -13.14 3.36 31.28
C LYS A 144 -12.92 4.83 31.65
N ASP A 145 -12.44 5.60 30.71
CA ASP A 145 -12.25 7.05 30.87
C ASP A 145 -13.56 7.84 30.69
N GLY A 146 -14.65 7.19 30.28
CA GLY A 146 -15.95 7.80 30.04
C GLY A 146 -16.13 8.31 28.61
N THR A 147 -15.19 8.08 27.72
CA THR A 147 -15.34 8.39 26.27
C THR A 147 -16.39 7.46 25.68
N GLU A 148 -17.38 8.01 25.02
CA GLU A 148 -18.41 7.28 24.29
C GLU A 148 -18.00 7.14 22.83
N ILE A 149 -18.01 5.88 22.33
CA ILE A 149 -17.66 5.56 20.96
C ILE A 149 -18.94 5.12 20.26
N THR A 150 -19.35 5.88 19.26
CA THR A 150 -20.54 5.61 18.46
C THR A 150 -20.18 5.37 17.01
N LYS A 151 -21.12 4.81 16.27
CA LYS A 151 -21.02 4.63 14.82
C LYS A 151 -22.04 5.56 14.17
N ASP A 152 -21.60 6.38 13.22
CA ASP A 152 -22.51 7.24 12.48
C ASP A 152 -23.28 6.47 11.38
N THR A 153 -24.20 7.13 10.69
CA THR A 153 -25.00 6.56 9.60
C THR A 153 -24.15 6.15 8.39
N ALA A 154 -22.93 6.65 8.25
CA ALA A 154 -21.96 6.27 7.22
C ALA A 154 -21.03 5.13 7.65
N SER A 155 -21.27 4.56 8.85
CA SER A 155 -20.44 3.52 9.47
C SER A 155 -19.06 3.99 9.95
N ALA A 156 -18.82 5.31 10.00
CA ALA A 156 -17.61 5.88 10.58
C ALA A 156 -17.68 5.87 12.12
N LEU A 157 -16.55 5.60 12.77
CA LEU A 157 -16.44 5.75 14.22
C LEU A 157 -16.37 7.23 14.60
N VAL A 158 -17.14 7.59 15.63
CA VAL A 158 -17.14 8.94 16.21
C VAL A 158 -16.87 8.85 17.69
N TYR A 159 -15.88 9.62 18.16
CA TYR A 159 -15.47 9.69 19.55
C TYR A 159 -16.10 10.92 20.22
N HIS A 160 -16.93 10.68 21.21
CA HIS A 160 -17.56 11.73 22.04
C HIS A 160 -16.92 11.75 23.41
N VAL A 161 -16.21 12.82 23.70
CA VAL A 161 -15.53 13.00 24.99
C VAL A 161 -16.48 13.71 25.97
N ASN A 162 -16.66 13.13 27.15
CA ASN A 162 -17.38 13.79 28.24
C ASN A 162 -16.39 14.68 29.02
N GLU A 163 -16.78 15.89 29.41
CA GLU A 163 -15.92 16.86 30.14
C GLU A 163 -15.31 16.33 31.45
N LYS A 164 -15.75 15.16 31.94
CA LYS A 164 -15.27 14.52 33.16
C LYS A 164 -14.19 13.45 32.92
N VAL A 165 -13.69 13.35 31.70
CA VAL A 165 -12.66 12.33 31.37
C VAL A 165 -11.34 12.67 32.07
N ALA A 166 -10.88 11.75 32.93
CA ALA A 166 -9.73 12.00 33.80
C ALA A 166 -8.39 11.70 33.10
N LYS A 167 -8.35 10.87 32.07
CA LYS A 167 -7.11 10.44 31.39
C LYS A 167 -7.40 9.85 30.02
N SER A 168 -6.79 10.42 28.99
CA SER A 168 -6.82 9.87 27.63
C SER A 168 -6.13 8.50 27.54
N VAL A 169 -6.68 7.60 26.77
CA VAL A 169 -6.14 6.26 26.52
C VAL A 169 -5.91 6.06 25.02
N LEU A 170 -4.93 5.21 24.68
CA LEU A 170 -4.57 4.95 23.29
C LEU A 170 -5.42 3.80 22.74
N HIS A 171 -6.02 4.03 21.59
CA HIS A 171 -6.69 3.04 20.77
C HIS A 171 -5.90 2.77 19.50
N THR A 172 -6.11 1.59 18.90
CA THR A 172 -5.53 1.26 17.59
C THR A 172 -6.60 0.64 16.71
N VAL A 173 -6.78 1.20 15.52
CA VAL A 173 -7.59 0.59 14.44
C VAL A 173 -6.65 -0.15 13.51
N GLU A 174 -6.96 -1.40 13.22
CA GLU A 174 -6.28 -2.24 12.24
C GLU A 174 -7.22 -2.57 11.09
N VAL A 175 -6.84 -2.13 9.89
CA VAL A 175 -7.57 -2.38 8.64
C VAL A 175 -6.88 -3.53 7.92
N PRO A 176 -7.56 -4.66 7.68
CA PRO A 176 -6.96 -5.78 7.00
C PRO A 176 -6.76 -5.53 5.49
N VAL A 177 -5.97 -6.38 4.85
CA VAL A 177 -5.75 -6.34 3.40
C VAL A 177 -7.08 -6.39 2.64
N GLY A 178 -7.28 -5.43 1.72
CA GLY A 178 -8.51 -5.29 0.93
C GLY A 178 -9.65 -4.58 1.66
N GLY A 179 -9.42 -4.08 2.89
CA GLY A 179 -10.36 -3.25 3.64
C GLY A 179 -10.07 -1.75 3.47
N GLU A 180 -11.06 -0.94 3.78
CA GLU A 180 -10.96 0.51 3.97
C GLU A 180 -11.80 0.89 5.19
N PHE A 181 -11.41 1.94 5.88
CA PHE A 181 -12.14 2.41 7.05
C PHE A 181 -11.97 3.91 7.26
N ASP A 182 -13.02 4.57 7.73
CA ASP A 182 -12.96 5.98 8.10
C ASP A 182 -13.42 6.22 9.54
N LEU A 183 -12.86 7.25 10.17
CA LEU A 183 -13.20 7.64 11.53
C LEU A 183 -13.06 9.14 11.71
N THR A 184 -13.79 9.65 12.71
CA THR A 184 -13.69 11.03 13.17
C THR A 184 -13.15 11.04 14.58
N LEU A 185 -12.03 11.73 14.80
CA LEU A 185 -11.39 11.89 16.09
C LEU A 185 -12.15 12.90 16.96
N ALA A 186 -11.84 12.93 18.25
CA ALA A 186 -12.49 13.81 19.22
C ALA A 186 -12.35 15.32 18.93
N ASP A 187 -11.30 15.72 18.19
CA ASP A 187 -11.08 17.11 17.74
C ASP A 187 -11.82 17.45 16.42
N GLY A 188 -12.59 16.50 15.87
CA GLY A 188 -13.27 16.63 14.58
C GLY A 188 -12.39 16.37 13.36
N THR A 189 -11.13 15.95 13.54
CA THR A 189 -10.27 15.49 12.46
C THR A 189 -10.83 14.21 11.86
N ARG A 190 -10.96 14.17 10.51
CA ARG A 190 -11.40 12.98 9.79
C ARG A 190 -10.20 12.26 9.18
N VAL A 191 -10.21 10.94 9.29
CA VAL A 191 -9.15 10.06 8.82
C VAL A 191 -9.75 8.92 8.03
N TRP A 192 -9.26 8.69 6.83
CA TRP A 192 -9.56 7.52 6.00
C TRP A 192 -8.32 6.62 5.98
N LEU A 193 -8.50 5.37 6.28
CA LEU A 193 -7.46 4.34 6.33
C LEU A 193 -7.62 3.40 5.15
N ASN A 194 -6.55 3.19 4.41
CA ASN A 194 -6.51 2.26 3.30
C ASN A 194 -6.16 0.83 3.77
N SER A 195 -6.18 -0.09 2.84
CA SER A 195 -5.84 -1.51 3.00
C SER A 195 -4.53 -1.70 3.77
N ASP A 196 -4.50 -2.65 4.71
CA ASP A 196 -3.33 -3.01 5.54
C ASP A 196 -2.78 -1.85 6.38
N ALA A 197 -3.65 -0.91 6.78
CA ALA A 197 -3.26 0.23 7.61
C ALA A 197 -3.50 -0.04 9.10
N LYS A 198 -2.59 0.50 9.93
CA LYS A 198 -2.72 0.57 11.39
C LYS A 198 -2.68 2.02 11.83
N PHE A 199 -3.64 2.40 12.67
CA PHE A 199 -3.80 3.77 13.13
C PHE A 199 -3.97 3.82 14.65
N GLY A 200 -2.97 4.38 15.33
CA GLY A 200 -2.98 4.59 16.78
C GLY A 200 -3.31 6.03 17.11
N PHE A 201 -4.29 6.25 18.02
CA PHE A 201 -4.74 7.58 18.39
C PHE A 201 -5.29 7.58 19.83
N PRO A 202 -5.19 8.72 20.55
CA PRO A 202 -5.77 8.86 21.87
C PRO A 202 -7.29 9.07 21.78
N THR A 203 -8.05 8.62 22.78
CA THR A 203 -9.50 8.86 22.87
C THR A 203 -9.86 10.33 22.82
N TYR A 204 -8.98 11.20 23.35
CA TYR A 204 -9.03 12.65 23.19
C TYR A 204 -7.63 13.26 23.34
N PHE A 205 -7.44 14.47 22.84
CA PHE A 205 -6.18 15.21 22.93
C PHE A 205 -6.16 16.11 24.16
N SER A 206 -5.28 15.84 25.12
CA SER A 206 -5.17 16.58 26.40
C SER A 206 -3.87 17.36 26.55
N GLY A 207 -2.94 17.27 25.57
CA GLY A 207 -1.64 17.89 25.61
C GLY A 207 -1.54 19.16 24.77
N GLU A 208 -0.34 19.74 24.72
CA GLU A 208 0.00 20.88 23.84
C GLU A 208 0.02 20.51 22.37
N THR A 209 0.00 19.20 22.05
CA THR A 209 -0.02 18.64 20.70
C THR A 209 -1.08 17.56 20.56
N ARG A 210 -1.57 17.37 19.35
CA ARG A 210 -2.47 16.28 18.96
C ARG A 210 -1.67 15.21 18.23
N GLU A 211 -1.33 14.11 18.90
CA GLU A 211 -0.41 13.12 18.40
C GLU A 211 -1.11 11.82 18.02
N VAL A 212 -0.78 11.28 16.84
CA VAL A 212 -1.30 10.02 16.31
C VAL A 212 -0.17 9.23 15.64
N TYR A 213 -0.41 7.93 15.41
CA TYR A 213 0.57 7.00 14.85
C TYR A 213 -0.02 6.29 13.63
N VAL A 214 0.74 6.19 12.55
CA VAL A 214 0.30 5.56 11.29
C VAL A 214 1.36 4.59 10.78
N GLU A 215 0.90 3.41 10.40
CA GLU A 215 1.57 2.48 9.52
C GLU A 215 0.59 2.12 8.40
N GLY A 216 1.00 2.15 7.14
CA GLY A 216 0.11 1.99 6.00
C GLY A 216 -0.23 3.31 5.31
N GLU A 217 -1.37 3.38 4.65
CA GLU A 217 -1.82 4.60 3.95
C GLU A 217 -3.05 5.20 4.62
N ALA A 218 -3.01 6.53 4.81
CA ALA A 218 -4.10 7.29 5.40
C ALA A 218 -4.25 8.66 4.74
N TYR A 219 -5.50 9.09 4.56
CA TYR A 219 -5.83 10.45 4.17
C TYR A 219 -6.42 11.22 5.35
N PHE A 220 -5.95 12.43 5.55
CA PHE A 220 -6.32 13.28 6.67
C PHE A 220 -7.02 14.55 6.23
N VAL A 221 -8.12 14.89 6.89
CA VAL A 221 -8.72 16.23 6.90
C VAL A 221 -8.65 16.72 8.33
N VAL A 222 -7.56 17.41 8.66
CA VAL A 222 -7.25 17.83 10.03
C VAL A 222 -8.02 19.09 10.39
N SER A 223 -8.70 19.07 11.53
CA SER A 223 -9.37 20.23 12.12
C SER A 223 -8.38 21.36 12.41
N LYS A 224 -8.77 22.61 12.05
CA LYS A 224 -7.92 23.79 12.25
C LYS A 224 -7.77 24.11 13.73
N ASP A 225 -6.56 24.04 14.22
CA ASP A 225 -6.15 24.51 15.54
C ASP A 225 -4.68 24.92 15.49
N ALA A 226 -4.42 26.20 15.61
CA ALA A 226 -3.07 26.76 15.54
C ALA A 226 -2.31 26.66 16.89
N GLU A 227 -3.05 26.52 17.98
CA GLU A 227 -2.47 26.43 19.33
C GLU A 227 -2.00 25.02 19.66
N HIS A 228 -2.72 23.99 19.15
CA HIS A 228 -2.39 22.59 19.37
C HIS A 228 -2.04 21.89 18.02
N PRO A 229 -0.78 21.91 17.59
CA PRO A 229 -0.36 21.26 16.35
C PRO A 229 -0.75 19.77 16.30
N PHE A 230 -1.18 19.31 15.13
CA PHE A 230 -1.44 17.90 14.88
C PHE A 230 -0.17 17.23 14.33
N ILE A 231 0.26 16.16 14.98
CA ILE A 231 1.52 15.45 14.66
C ILE A 231 1.20 14.00 14.34
N VAL A 232 1.58 13.56 13.13
CA VAL A 232 1.52 12.15 12.73
C VAL A 232 2.91 11.54 12.83
N HIS A 233 3.05 10.54 13.68
CA HIS A 233 4.26 9.72 13.80
C HIS A 233 4.15 8.52 12.86
N THR A 234 5.18 8.30 12.07
CA THR A 234 5.23 7.18 11.15
C THR A 234 6.67 6.78 10.88
N GLY A 235 6.92 5.53 10.67
CA GLY A 235 8.11 4.90 10.07
C GLY A 235 9.48 5.59 10.16
N GLY A 236 9.71 6.48 11.14
CA GLY A 236 10.93 7.29 11.29
C GLY A 236 10.78 8.74 10.83
N ALA A 237 9.62 9.12 10.26
CA ALA A 237 9.30 10.51 9.95
C ALA A 237 8.17 11.03 10.86
N ARG A 238 8.08 12.35 10.94
CA ARG A 238 7.05 13.08 11.68
C ARG A 238 6.45 14.13 10.76
N VAL A 239 5.10 14.12 10.66
CA VAL A 239 4.34 15.07 9.85
C VAL A 239 3.59 16.00 10.78
N LYS A 240 3.86 17.31 10.74
CA LYS A 240 3.25 18.33 11.60
C LYS A 240 2.38 19.27 10.78
N VAL A 241 1.13 19.49 11.24
CA VAL A 241 0.15 20.35 10.58
C VAL A 241 -0.69 21.14 11.60
N LEU A 242 -1.39 22.19 11.14
CA LEU A 242 -2.27 23.04 11.97
C LEU A 242 -3.74 23.03 11.50
N GLY A 243 -4.04 22.33 10.38
CA GLY A 243 -5.36 22.29 9.76
C GLY A 243 -5.23 22.14 8.25
N THR A 244 -5.13 20.92 7.78
CA THR A 244 -4.53 20.56 6.51
C THR A 244 -5.19 19.32 5.94
N GLU A 245 -5.27 19.23 4.61
CA GLU A 245 -5.72 18.05 3.89
C GLU A 245 -4.51 17.44 3.18
N PHE A 246 -4.17 16.18 3.51
CA PHE A 246 -3.00 15.51 2.96
C PHE A 246 -3.14 13.98 2.96
N ASN A 247 -2.46 13.33 2.03
CA ASN A 247 -2.27 11.88 2.00
C ASN A 247 -0.92 11.50 2.59
N LEU A 248 -0.89 10.43 3.37
CA LEU A 248 0.32 9.84 3.95
C LEU A 248 0.38 8.37 3.58
N TRP A 249 1.43 7.97 2.88
CA TRP A 249 1.76 6.59 2.57
C TRP A 249 3.02 6.19 3.35
N ALA A 250 2.90 5.22 4.24
CA ALA A 250 3.93 4.85 5.21
C ALA A 250 3.93 3.36 5.53
N TYR A 251 3.88 2.52 4.52
CA TYR A 251 4.06 1.08 4.70
C TYR A 251 5.51 0.75 5.12
N PRO A 252 5.77 -0.45 5.72
CA PRO A 252 7.09 -0.80 6.27
C PRO A 252 8.25 -0.76 5.28
N GLU A 253 8.00 -0.68 4.00
CA GLU A 253 8.93 -0.84 2.85
C GLU A 253 9.97 0.28 2.69
N GLY A 254 10.25 1.07 3.73
CA GLY A 254 11.43 1.95 3.78
C GLY A 254 11.23 3.38 3.32
N ARG A 255 10.06 3.75 2.79
CA ARG A 255 9.73 5.13 2.41
C ARG A 255 8.54 5.64 3.17
N VAL A 256 8.49 6.96 3.38
CA VAL A 256 7.29 7.67 3.81
C VAL A 256 7.01 8.75 2.76
N VAL A 257 5.81 8.74 2.22
CA VAL A 257 5.39 9.70 1.18
C VAL A 257 4.26 10.53 1.74
N THR A 258 4.45 11.85 1.78
CA THR A 258 3.44 12.82 2.24
C THR A 258 3.06 13.73 1.09
N THR A 259 1.81 13.72 0.66
CA THR A 259 1.29 14.53 -0.46
C THR A 259 0.30 15.56 0.07
N LEU A 260 0.58 16.83 -0.15
CA LEU A 260 -0.24 17.94 0.33
C LEU A 260 -1.32 18.35 -0.66
N ALA A 261 -2.59 18.20 -0.27
CA ALA A 261 -3.74 18.69 -1.04
C ALA A 261 -4.09 20.14 -0.70
N LYS A 262 -4.15 20.48 0.61
CA LYS A 262 -4.56 21.84 1.05
C LYS A 262 -3.94 22.20 2.38
N GLY A 263 -3.49 23.44 2.53
CA GLY A 263 -2.91 23.98 3.74
C GLY A 263 -1.39 24.01 3.73
N LYS A 264 -0.75 23.57 4.82
CA LYS A 264 0.71 23.51 4.98
C LYS A 264 1.10 22.31 5.81
N VAL A 265 2.16 21.62 5.38
CA VAL A 265 2.73 20.46 6.07
C VAL A 265 4.20 20.70 6.34
N GLU A 266 4.67 20.38 7.54
CA GLU A 266 6.08 20.21 7.87
C GLU A 266 6.36 18.71 8.01
N VAL A 267 7.29 18.17 7.21
CA VAL A 267 7.79 16.78 7.31
C VAL A 267 9.21 16.83 7.87
N ALA A 268 9.47 16.04 8.90
CA ALA A 268 10.77 15.96 9.56
C ALA A 268 11.14 14.53 9.92
N ASP A 269 12.43 14.19 9.87
CA ASP A 269 13.00 12.88 10.24
C ASP A 269 13.89 12.93 11.51
N GLY A 270 13.93 14.08 12.17
CA GLY A 270 14.78 14.32 13.33
C GLY A 270 16.10 15.03 12.98
N THR A 271 16.59 14.94 11.74
CA THR A 271 17.81 15.62 11.26
C THR A 271 17.48 16.72 10.25
N CYS A 272 16.57 16.44 9.35
CA CYS A 272 16.11 17.35 8.30
C CYS A 272 14.63 17.67 8.48
N LYS A 273 14.23 18.84 7.96
CA LYS A 273 12.81 19.19 7.84
C LYS A 273 12.54 19.94 6.55
N VAL A 274 11.37 19.68 5.97
CA VAL A 274 10.86 20.37 4.78
C VAL A 274 9.43 20.84 5.02
N CYS A 275 9.05 21.92 4.34
CA CYS A 275 7.69 22.44 4.36
C CYS A 275 7.10 22.32 2.95
N LEU A 276 5.93 21.71 2.85
CA LEU A 276 5.21 21.52 1.59
C LEU A 276 4.20 22.63 1.35
N GLN A 277 4.03 22.97 0.08
CA GLN A 277 2.94 23.76 -0.48
C GLN A 277 1.91 22.82 -1.14
N PRO A 278 0.64 23.24 -1.34
CA PRO A 278 -0.34 22.44 -2.05
C PRO A 278 0.17 22.02 -3.45
N GLY A 279 -0.01 20.73 -3.79
CA GLY A 279 0.54 20.11 -5.00
C GLY A 279 1.99 19.67 -4.88
N GLU A 280 2.58 19.72 -3.67
CA GLU A 280 3.90 19.16 -3.42
C GLU A 280 3.82 17.84 -2.63
N GLN A 281 4.83 17.02 -2.84
CA GLN A 281 5.00 15.72 -2.18
C GLN A 281 6.40 15.63 -1.60
N ALA A 282 6.50 15.23 -0.33
CA ALA A 282 7.75 14.83 0.31
C ALA A 282 7.90 13.30 0.27
N VAL A 283 9.06 12.84 -0.12
CA VAL A 283 9.45 11.42 -0.08
C VAL A 283 10.63 11.29 0.89
N TYR A 284 10.37 10.76 2.07
CA TYR A 284 11.40 10.40 3.02
C TYR A 284 11.86 8.98 2.77
N ASN A 285 13.17 8.79 2.60
CA ASN A 285 13.79 7.49 2.44
C ASN A 285 14.64 7.15 3.67
N LYS A 286 14.20 6.15 4.45
CA LYS A 286 14.87 5.70 5.68
C LYS A 286 16.32 5.23 5.44
N SER A 287 16.60 4.59 4.30
CA SER A 287 17.88 3.95 4.04
C SER A 287 19.01 4.96 3.83
N VAL A 288 18.69 6.15 3.31
CA VAL A 288 19.64 7.23 3.02
C VAL A 288 19.42 8.46 3.89
N ASN A 289 18.42 8.43 4.75
CA ASN A 289 18.02 9.51 5.65
C ASN A 289 17.89 10.87 4.93
N ASN A 290 17.12 10.88 3.83
CA ASN A 290 16.93 12.05 2.99
C ASN A 290 15.43 12.29 2.73
N ILE A 291 15.03 13.56 2.65
CA ILE A 291 13.69 14.00 2.27
C ILE A 291 13.79 14.73 0.93
N GLU A 292 13.16 14.19 -0.10
CA GLU A 292 13.04 14.82 -1.41
C GLU A 292 11.66 15.44 -1.57
N VAL A 293 11.60 16.64 -2.18
CA VAL A 293 10.34 17.33 -2.47
C VAL A 293 10.15 17.42 -3.97
N ARG A 294 8.96 17.03 -4.44
CA ARG A 294 8.59 17.12 -5.85
C ARG A 294 7.17 17.68 -6.04
N LYS A 295 6.89 18.24 -7.20
CA LYS A 295 5.54 18.67 -7.59
C LYS A 295 4.78 17.48 -8.17
N VAL A 296 3.53 17.35 -7.75
CA VAL A 296 2.63 16.26 -8.17
C VAL A 296 1.20 16.80 -8.33
N ASP A 297 0.35 16.05 -9.03
CA ASP A 297 -1.09 16.26 -8.92
C ASP A 297 -1.60 15.57 -7.67
N ALA A 298 -1.91 16.34 -6.63
CA ALA A 298 -2.35 15.81 -5.34
C ALA A 298 -3.69 15.04 -5.44
N ALA A 299 -4.52 15.30 -6.47
CA ALA A 299 -5.78 14.60 -6.65
C ALA A 299 -5.60 13.11 -6.95
N LEU A 300 -4.51 12.74 -7.61
CA LEU A 300 -4.18 11.34 -7.89
C LEU A 300 -3.97 10.51 -6.61
N TYR A 301 -3.38 11.13 -5.58
CA TYR A 301 -3.06 10.47 -4.31
C TYR A 301 -4.25 10.42 -3.33
N SER A 302 -5.39 10.98 -3.72
CA SER A 302 -6.65 10.89 -2.97
C SER A 302 -7.77 10.24 -3.79
N SER A 303 -7.50 9.78 -5.00
CA SER A 303 -8.48 9.16 -5.90
C SER A 303 -9.07 7.86 -5.34
N TRP A 304 -8.26 7.12 -4.55
CA TRP A 304 -8.69 5.91 -3.89
C TRP A 304 -9.86 6.12 -2.91
N LEU A 305 -10.01 7.32 -2.31
CA LEU A 305 -11.17 7.67 -1.47
C LEU A 305 -12.51 7.61 -2.22
N LYS A 306 -12.47 7.64 -3.55
CA LYS A 306 -13.63 7.55 -4.43
C LYS A 306 -13.74 6.17 -5.11
N GLY A 307 -12.88 5.21 -4.71
CA GLY A 307 -12.77 3.92 -5.38
C GLY A 307 -12.24 4.00 -6.82
N VAL A 308 -11.56 5.10 -7.18
CA VAL A 308 -11.01 5.33 -8.51
C VAL A 308 -9.50 5.27 -8.44
N PHE A 309 -8.91 4.41 -9.26
CA PHE A 309 -7.46 4.34 -9.44
C PHE A 309 -7.09 5.10 -10.70
N GLU A 310 -6.51 6.29 -10.54
CA GLU A 310 -5.97 7.10 -11.62
C GLU A 310 -4.46 6.92 -11.69
N PHE A 311 -3.94 6.70 -12.89
CA PHE A 311 -2.50 6.58 -13.13
C PHE A 311 -2.01 7.81 -13.89
N GLU A 312 -0.91 8.42 -13.45
CA GLU A 312 -0.22 9.45 -14.25
C GLU A 312 0.33 8.81 -15.52
N ASN A 313 -0.07 9.38 -16.68
CA ASN A 313 0.42 9.01 -18.00
C ASN A 313 1.73 9.73 -18.33
#